data_23a0481fcb517515f3f6420aa218a691
#
_entry.id   23a0481fcb517515f3f6420aa218a691
#
_cell.length_a   1.000
_cell.length_b   1.000
_cell.length_c   1.000
_cell.angle_alpha   90.00
_cell.angle_beta   90.00
_cell.angle_gamma   90.00
#
_symmetry.space_group_name_H-M   'P 1'
#
loop_
_entity.id
_entity.type
_entity.pdbx_description
1 polymer ?
#
loop_
_entity_poly.entity_id
_entity_poly.type
_entity_poly.pdbx_seq_one_letter_code
_entity_poly.pdbx_strand_id
1 'polypeptide(L)'
;MTDYHFKKFLELVEPNVEFGTEIEPMKPDYSDFKNWAARPENDAQQFYVPDESFQVTKKDNDVDVFYIHPTGFYEKKWNSDMDRGKSAFERTEIMLANQASAFNESCNIYAPEYRQATYFSFFDKNQNGKQALDLAYTCLLYTSPSPRDTIR
;
A
#
# COMPACT_ATOMS: atom_id res chain seq x y z
N MET A 1 10.72 -14.85 -17.18
CA MET A 1 11.89 -14.06 -16.74
C MET A 1 12.99 -15.03 -16.39
N THR A 2 14.20 -14.92 -16.98
CA THR A 2 15.29 -15.83 -16.67
C THR A 2 15.77 -15.58 -15.23
N ASP A 3 16.24 -16.63 -14.54
CA ASP A 3 16.78 -16.57 -13.17
C ASP A 3 17.84 -15.46 -13.01
N TYR A 4 18.64 -15.22 -14.05
CA TYR A 4 19.63 -14.14 -14.11
C TYR A 4 19.00 -12.74 -13.98
N HIS A 5 17.94 -12.43 -14.71
CA HIS A 5 17.30 -11.10 -14.66
C HIS A 5 16.63 -10.86 -13.33
N PHE A 6 16.05 -11.88 -12.72
CA PHE A 6 15.45 -11.78 -11.41
C PHE A 6 16.48 -11.52 -10.31
N LYS A 7 17.61 -12.25 -10.33
CA LYS A 7 18.73 -11.99 -9.40
C LYS A 7 19.25 -10.56 -9.52
N LYS A 8 19.49 -10.11 -10.76
CA LYS A 8 19.95 -8.74 -11.00
C LYS A 8 18.93 -7.68 -10.51
N PHE A 9 17.65 -7.94 -10.66
CA PHE A 9 16.61 -7.08 -10.10
C PHE A 9 16.67 -7.04 -8.56
N LEU A 10 16.83 -8.19 -7.89
CA LEU A 10 16.98 -8.22 -6.43
C LEU A 10 18.18 -7.41 -5.95
N GLU A 11 19.35 -7.53 -6.62
CA GLU A 11 20.54 -6.73 -6.31
C GLU A 11 20.30 -5.21 -6.45
N LEU A 12 19.41 -4.80 -7.35
CA LEU A 12 19.07 -3.39 -7.54
C LEU A 12 18.20 -2.82 -6.41
N VAL A 13 17.44 -3.66 -5.73
CA VAL A 13 16.49 -3.26 -4.68
C VAL A 13 16.93 -3.72 -3.28
N GLU A 14 18.05 -4.42 -3.17
CA GLU A 14 18.63 -4.86 -1.90
C GLU A 14 19.13 -3.65 -1.10
N PRO A 15 18.65 -3.45 0.14
CA PRO A 15 19.17 -2.41 1.02
C PRO A 15 20.67 -2.60 1.31
N ASN A 16 21.40 -1.51 1.36
CA ASN A 16 22.86 -1.56 1.59
C ASN A 16 23.24 -1.56 3.06
N VAL A 17 22.29 -1.47 3.96
CA VAL A 17 22.46 -1.34 5.41
C VAL A 17 21.54 -2.30 6.17
N GLU A 18 21.88 -2.62 7.40
CA GLU A 18 21.02 -3.44 8.25
C GLU A 18 19.77 -2.66 8.66
N PHE A 19 18.67 -3.39 8.88
CA PHE A 19 17.42 -2.83 9.40
C PHE A 19 17.67 -2.14 10.75
N GLY A 20 17.07 -0.97 10.94
CA GLY A 20 17.22 -0.18 12.17
C GLY A 20 18.42 0.75 12.19
N THR A 21 19.29 0.74 11.15
CA THR A 21 20.39 1.71 11.03
C THR A 21 19.97 2.99 10.28
N GLU A 22 18.91 2.92 9.50
CA GLU A 22 18.28 4.08 8.86
C GLU A 22 17.28 4.75 9.81
N ILE A 23 16.96 6.01 9.52
CA ILE A 23 15.87 6.69 10.23
C ILE A 23 14.56 5.97 9.91
N GLU A 24 13.87 5.49 10.94
CA GLU A 24 12.57 4.84 10.77
C GLU A 24 11.58 5.83 10.13
N PRO A 25 10.89 5.42 9.04
CA PRO A 25 9.86 6.26 8.44
C PRO A 25 8.75 6.60 9.44
N MET A 26 8.24 7.82 9.35
CA MET A 26 7.19 8.29 10.25
C MET A 26 5.95 7.40 10.18
N LYS A 27 5.41 7.07 11.35
CA LYS A 27 4.16 6.30 11.44
C LYS A 27 3.00 7.09 10.85
N PRO A 28 2.18 6.50 9.97
CA PRO A 28 0.98 7.17 9.47
C PRO A 28 -0.05 7.43 10.57
N ASP A 29 -0.64 8.62 10.55
CA ASP A 29 -1.82 8.95 11.35
C ASP A 29 -3.07 8.80 10.47
N TYR A 30 -3.85 7.76 10.70
CA TYR A 30 -5.03 7.44 9.88
C TYR A 30 -6.25 8.32 10.19
N SER A 31 -6.18 9.24 11.13
CA SER A 31 -7.16 10.33 11.26
C SER A 31 -7.01 11.35 10.13
N ASP A 32 -5.82 11.42 9.51
CA ASP A 32 -5.54 12.27 8.36
C ASP A 32 -5.81 11.52 7.04
N PHE A 33 -6.72 12.06 6.23
CA PHE A 33 -7.14 11.48 4.96
C PHE A 33 -5.99 11.27 3.95
N LYS A 34 -4.92 12.05 4.06
CA LYS A 34 -3.74 11.89 3.20
C LYS A 34 -3.02 10.54 3.40
N ASN A 35 -3.23 9.87 4.53
CA ASN A 35 -2.62 8.57 4.83
C ASN A 35 -3.49 7.38 4.36
N TRP A 36 -4.48 7.67 3.50
CA TRP A 36 -5.29 6.66 2.83
C TRP A 36 -5.09 6.73 1.33
N ALA A 37 -4.78 5.62 0.70
CA ALA A 37 -4.73 5.47 -0.75
C ALA A 37 -6.13 5.56 -1.35
N ALA A 38 -7.12 4.94 -0.67
CA ALA A 38 -8.52 5.03 -1.05
C ALA A 38 -9.45 5.13 0.17
N ARG A 39 -10.48 5.95 0.02
CA ARG A 39 -11.65 6.04 0.89
C ARG A 39 -12.86 6.42 0.04
N PRO A 40 -14.09 6.13 0.48
CA PRO A 40 -15.30 6.51 -0.28
C PRO A 40 -15.37 8.00 -0.62
N GLU A 41 -14.81 8.86 0.26
CA GLU A 41 -14.87 10.31 0.12
C GLU A 41 -13.79 10.89 -0.80
N ASN A 42 -12.68 10.19 -1.02
CA ASN A 42 -11.63 10.72 -1.89
C ASN A 42 -11.79 10.26 -3.34
N ASP A 43 -11.28 11.07 -4.25
CA ASP A 43 -11.28 10.78 -5.68
C ASP A 43 -9.95 10.12 -6.05
N ALA A 44 -9.92 8.79 -5.98
CA ALA A 44 -8.75 7.99 -6.28
C ALA A 44 -9.10 6.84 -7.24
N GLN A 45 -8.10 6.05 -7.59
CA GLN A 45 -8.22 5.02 -8.62
C GLN A 45 -9.15 3.84 -8.28
N GLN A 46 -9.67 3.77 -7.05
CA GLN A 46 -10.70 2.78 -6.71
C GLN A 46 -11.98 2.92 -7.53
N PHE A 47 -12.24 4.09 -8.13
CA PHE A 47 -13.40 4.31 -9.00
C PHE A 47 -13.10 4.05 -10.47
N TYR A 48 -11.91 3.57 -10.80
CA TYR A 48 -11.57 3.22 -12.18
C TYR A 48 -12.56 2.22 -12.77
N VAL A 49 -12.92 2.43 -14.03
CA VAL A 49 -13.73 1.52 -14.84
C VAL A 49 -13.00 1.23 -16.14
N PRO A 50 -13.06 -0.02 -16.65
CA PRO A 50 -12.31 -0.42 -17.83
C PRO A 50 -12.85 0.18 -19.13
N ASP A 51 -14.10 0.65 -19.12
CA ASP A 51 -14.79 1.19 -20.28
C ASP A 51 -15.79 2.27 -19.87
N GLU A 52 -15.94 3.32 -20.65
CA GLU A 52 -16.83 4.47 -20.39
C GLU A 52 -18.33 4.09 -20.33
N SER A 53 -18.71 2.92 -20.82
CA SER A 53 -20.08 2.40 -20.70
C SER A 53 -20.43 1.96 -19.27
N PHE A 54 -19.41 1.72 -18.43
CA PHE A 54 -19.60 1.42 -17.02
C PHE A 54 -19.55 2.74 -16.23
N GLN A 55 -20.58 2.98 -15.43
CA GLN A 55 -20.63 4.13 -14.54
C GLN A 55 -20.69 3.64 -13.10
N VAL A 56 -19.71 4.06 -12.31
CA VAL A 56 -19.76 3.85 -10.86
C VAL A 56 -20.46 5.03 -10.23
N THR A 57 -21.58 4.76 -9.58
CA THR A 57 -22.27 5.78 -8.79
C THR A 57 -21.66 5.79 -7.40
N LYS A 58 -21.02 6.90 -7.03
CA LYS A 58 -20.56 7.12 -5.64
C LYS A 58 -21.80 7.13 -4.74
N LYS A 59 -21.97 6.09 -3.96
CA LYS A 59 -23.06 5.91 -3.00
C LYS A 59 -22.49 5.32 -1.72
N ASP A 60 -23.16 5.54 -0.62
CA ASP A 60 -22.86 4.82 0.62
C ASP A 60 -23.40 3.38 0.51
N ASN A 61 -22.50 2.43 0.40
CA ASN A 61 -22.82 1.02 0.31
C ASN A 61 -22.92 0.42 1.73
N ASP A 62 -23.69 -0.65 1.88
CA ASP A 62 -23.84 -1.37 3.15
C ASP A 62 -22.60 -2.19 3.54
N VAL A 63 -21.71 -2.45 2.57
CA VAL A 63 -20.54 -3.31 2.73
C VAL A 63 -19.26 -2.50 2.56
N ASP A 64 -18.31 -2.69 3.49
CA ASP A 64 -16.99 -2.12 3.41
C ASP A 64 -15.97 -3.17 2.97
N VAL A 65 -15.06 -2.77 2.09
CA VAL A 65 -13.85 -3.52 1.72
C VAL A 65 -12.65 -2.81 2.30
N PHE A 66 -11.90 -3.51 3.13
CA PHE A 66 -10.60 -3.07 3.58
C PHE A 66 -9.53 -3.71 2.68
N TYR A 67 -8.96 -2.91 1.79
CA TYR A 67 -7.99 -3.36 0.80
C TYR A 67 -6.57 -3.06 1.25
N ILE A 68 -5.77 -4.10 1.41
CA ILE A 68 -4.33 -3.99 1.68
C ILE A 68 -3.60 -4.21 0.34
N HIS A 69 -3.11 -3.13 -0.24
CA HIS A 69 -2.38 -3.22 -1.50
C HIS A 69 -1.04 -3.95 -1.34
N PRO A 70 -0.56 -4.69 -2.35
CA PRO A 70 0.78 -5.27 -2.36
C PRO A 70 1.86 -4.20 -2.25
N THR A 71 3.09 -4.60 -1.90
CA THR A 71 4.20 -3.65 -1.95
C THR A 71 4.52 -3.22 -3.38
N GLY A 72 4.55 -1.92 -3.60
CA GLY A 72 5.08 -1.26 -4.79
C GLY A 72 6.46 -0.64 -4.55
N PHE A 73 7.08 -0.91 -3.40
CA PHE A 73 8.34 -0.30 -3.00
C PHE A 73 9.53 -1.13 -3.48
N TYR A 74 10.29 -0.59 -4.43
CA TYR A 74 11.42 -1.24 -5.10
C TYR A 74 12.69 -0.38 -4.98
N GLU A 75 13.02 0.05 -3.75
CA GLU A 75 14.18 0.89 -3.47
C GLU A 75 15.14 0.20 -2.50
N LYS A 76 16.39 0.72 -2.42
CA LYS A 76 17.45 0.24 -1.53
C LYS A 76 17.30 0.72 -0.10
N LYS A 77 16.08 0.67 0.41
CA LYS A 77 15.71 0.97 1.80
C LYS A 77 14.81 -0.13 2.31
N TRP A 78 14.77 -0.36 3.61
CA TRP A 78 13.94 -1.41 4.18
C TRP A 78 12.45 -1.09 4.12
N ASN A 79 12.06 0.16 4.39
CA ASN A 79 10.66 0.58 4.33
C ASN A 79 10.52 1.91 3.61
N SER A 80 9.40 2.09 2.93
CA SER A 80 9.02 3.36 2.31
C SER A 80 8.66 4.39 3.37
N ASP A 81 8.96 5.64 3.07
CA ASP A 81 8.32 6.77 3.75
C ASP A 81 6.89 6.99 3.22
N MET A 82 6.20 7.97 3.78
CA MET A 82 4.82 8.32 3.41
C MET A 82 4.75 9.45 2.36
N ASP A 83 5.84 9.66 1.59
CA ASP A 83 5.90 10.71 0.58
C ASP A 83 5.16 10.29 -0.70
N ARG A 84 4.07 10.98 -1.01
CA ARG A 84 3.21 10.75 -2.19
C ARG A 84 3.87 11.05 -3.53
N GLY A 85 4.97 11.75 -3.56
CA GLY A 85 5.71 12.06 -4.79
C GLY A 85 6.57 10.90 -5.32
N LYS A 86 6.52 9.71 -4.70
CA LYS A 86 7.39 8.59 -5.04
C LYS A 86 6.71 7.48 -5.83
N SER A 87 7.52 6.73 -6.55
CA SER A 87 7.08 5.66 -7.45
C SER A 87 6.29 4.53 -6.75
N ALA A 88 6.45 4.34 -5.45
CA ALA A 88 5.65 3.40 -4.67
C ALA A 88 4.16 3.79 -4.67
N PHE A 89 3.89 5.08 -4.59
CA PHE A 89 2.54 5.65 -4.66
C PHE A 89 1.86 5.44 -6.01
N GLU A 90 2.56 5.74 -7.10
CA GLU A 90 2.06 5.51 -8.46
C GLU A 90 1.67 4.04 -8.66
N ARG A 91 2.45 3.12 -8.09
CA ARG A 91 2.13 1.69 -8.16
C ARG A 91 0.92 1.32 -7.30
N THR A 92 0.74 1.96 -6.15
CA THR A 92 -0.47 1.79 -5.34
C THR A 92 -1.71 2.22 -6.12
N GLU A 93 -1.67 3.34 -6.84
CA GLU A 93 -2.77 3.78 -7.70
C GLU A 93 -3.09 2.76 -8.81
N ILE A 94 -2.07 2.18 -9.44
CA ILE A 94 -2.24 1.10 -10.43
C ILE A 94 -2.90 -0.13 -9.78
N MET A 95 -2.52 -0.49 -8.56
CA MET A 95 -3.10 -1.61 -7.84
C MET A 95 -4.56 -1.35 -7.45
N LEU A 96 -4.89 -0.12 -7.05
CA LEU A 96 -6.27 0.29 -6.79
C LEU A 96 -7.14 0.15 -8.05
N ALA A 97 -6.64 0.67 -9.20
CA ALA A 97 -7.34 0.58 -10.47
C ALA A 97 -7.55 -0.84 -10.99
N ASN A 98 -6.61 -1.75 -10.72
CA ASN A 98 -6.66 -3.10 -11.28
C ASN A 98 -7.17 -4.18 -10.32
N GLN A 99 -7.25 -3.89 -9.03
CA GLN A 99 -7.64 -4.87 -8.01
C GLN A 99 -8.81 -4.38 -7.15
N ALA A 100 -8.65 -3.23 -6.47
CA ALA A 100 -9.68 -2.73 -5.56
C ALA A 100 -10.93 -2.28 -6.31
N SER A 101 -10.77 -1.71 -7.50
CA SER A 101 -11.88 -1.24 -8.33
C SER A 101 -12.91 -2.33 -8.69
N ALA A 102 -12.53 -3.60 -8.63
CA ALA A 102 -13.47 -4.71 -8.83
C ALA A 102 -14.65 -4.72 -7.83
N PHE A 103 -14.54 -4.00 -6.72
CA PHE A 103 -15.55 -3.90 -5.68
C PHE A 103 -16.32 -2.57 -5.69
N ASN A 104 -15.98 -1.63 -6.58
CA ASN A 104 -16.43 -0.24 -6.52
C ASN A 104 -17.94 -0.04 -6.69
N GLU A 105 -18.63 -0.94 -7.36
CA GLU A 105 -20.09 -0.87 -7.56
C GLU A 105 -20.86 -1.24 -6.29
N SER A 106 -20.33 -2.14 -5.48
CA SER A 106 -21.06 -2.80 -4.39
C SER A 106 -20.54 -2.51 -3.00
N CYS A 107 -19.34 -1.91 -2.88
CA CYS A 107 -18.67 -1.73 -1.60
C CYS A 107 -18.06 -0.34 -1.44
N ASN A 108 -17.96 0.09 -0.19
CA ASN A 108 -17.10 1.20 0.18
C ASN A 108 -15.67 0.69 0.30
N ILE A 109 -14.72 1.32 -0.40
CA ILE A 109 -13.34 0.84 -0.43
C ILE A 109 -12.48 1.71 0.47
N TYR A 110 -11.80 1.05 1.41
CA TYR A 110 -10.83 1.66 2.32
C TYR A 110 -9.46 1.01 2.09
N ALA A 111 -8.48 1.77 1.70
CA ALA A 111 -7.11 1.31 1.49
C ALA A 111 -6.13 2.23 2.22
N PRO A 112 -5.54 1.80 3.35
CA PRO A 112 -4.56 2.60 4.05
C PRO A 112 -3.25 2.64 3.27
N GLU A 113 -2.57 3.78 3.28
CA GLU A 113 -1.15 3.83 2.98
C GLU A 113 -0.37 3.33 4.19
N TYR A 114 0.73 2.66 3.94
CA TYR A 114 1.56 2.10 5.01
C TYR A 114 3.04 2.14 4.63
N ARG A 115 3.91 1.99 5.61
CA ARG A 115 5.37 1.92 5.43
C ARG A 115 5.75 0.61 4.73
N GLN A 116 5.54 0.55 3.41
CA GLN A 116 5.74 -0.66 2.62
C GLN A 116 7.15 -1.20 2.80
N ALA A 117 7.28 -2.49 3.11
CA ALA A 117 8.58 -3.15 3.07
C ALA A 117 9.06 -3.28 1.62
N THR A 118 10.36 -3.11 1.38
CA THR A 118 10.91 -3.33 0.05
C THR A 118 10.64 -4.74 -0.45
N TYR A 119 10.49 -4.89 -1.75
CA TYR A 119 10.27 -6.22 -2.36
C TYR A 119 11.37 -7.22 -2.00
N PHE A 120 12.61 -6.76 -1.79
CA PHE A 120 13.72 -7.60 -1.34
C PHE A 120 13.45 -8.29 0.00
N SER A 121 12.62 -7.71 0.86
CA SER A 121 12.31 -8.26 2.19
C SER A 121 11.80 -9.70 2.17
N PHE A 122 11.14 -10.12 1.09
CA PHE A 122 10.65 -11.49 0.93
C PHE A 122 11.78 -12.51 0.59
N PHE A 123 12.95 -12.03 0.24
CA PHE A 123 14.10 -12.84 -0.19
C PHE A 123 15.29 -12.74 0.77
N ASP A 124 15.21 -11.81 1.74
CA ASP A 124 16.25 -11.64 2.75
C ASP A 124 16.36 -12.88 3.64
N LYS A 125 17.62 -13.30 3.92
CA LYS A 125 17.94 -14.46 4.75
C LYS A 125 18.44 -14.07 6.15
N ASN A 126 18.59 -12.78 6.42
CA ASN A 126 19.26 -12.25 7.61
C ASN A 126 18.34 -11.59 8.63
N GLN A 127 17.05 -11.89 8.61
CA GLN A 127 16.03 -11.32 9.52
C GLN A 127 15.71 -9.83 9.31
N ASN A 128 16.49 -9.07 8.55
CA ASN A 128 16.20 -7.65 8.26
C ASN A 128 14.89 -7.50 7.49
N GLY A 129 14.67 -8.35 6.49
CA GLY A 129 13.44 -8.37 5.70
C GLY A 129 12.22 -8.69 6.56
N LYS A 130 12.35 -9.65 7.50
CA LYS A 130 11.27 -9.94 8.45
C LYS A 130 10.94 -8.73 9.30
N GLN A 131 11.94 -8.03 9.83
CA GLN A 131 11.73 -6.83 10.63
C GLN A 131 11.05 -5.71 9.82
N ALA A 132 11.44 -5.54 8.54
CA ALA A 132 10.79 -4.59 7.65
C ALA A 132 9.31 -4.94 7.39
N LEU A 133 8.99 -6.22 7.21
CA LEU A 133 7.61 -6.71 7.07
C LEU A 133 6.82 -6.51 8.37
N ASP A 134 7.41 -6.79 9.54
CA ASP A 134 6.79 -6.56 10.84
C ASP A 134 6.48 -5.07 11.04
N LEU A 135 7.40 -4.17 10.65
CA LEU A 135 7.17 -2.73 10.70
C LEU A 135 6.02 -2.28 9.79
N ALA A 136 5.95 -2.80 8.57
CA ALA A 136 4.85 -2.54 7.64
C ALA A 136 3.51 -3.02 8.23
N TYR A 137 3.49 -4.21 8.80
CA TYR A 137 2.31 -4.80 9.42
C TYR A 137 1.79 -3.99 10.63
N THR A 138 2.69 -3.38 11.42
CA THR A 138 2.28 -2.53 12.54
C THR A 138 1.42 -1.35 12.11
N CYS A 139 1.60 -0.83 10.90
CA CYS A 139 0.74 0.24 10.36
C CYS A 139 -0.71 -0.26 10.22
N LEU A 140 -0.87 -1.48 9.73
CA LEU A 140 -2.18 -2.08 9.45
C LEU A 140 -2.94 -2.47 10.72
N LEU A 141 -2.24 -2.87 11.77
CA LEU A 141 -2.86 -3.20 13.07
C LEU A 141 -3.53 -1.99 13.73
N TYR A 142 -3.04 -0.79 13.46
CA TYR A 142 -3.58 0.44 14.07
C TYR A 142 -4.67 1.10 13.24
N THR A 143 -5.04 0.54 12.09
CA THR A 143 -6.20 0.98 11.30
C THR A 143 -7.50 0.34 11.78
N SER A 144 -7.43 -0.63 12.69
CA SER A 144 -8.59 -1.28 13.31
C SER A 144 -8.88 -0.64 14.70
N PRO A 145 -10.09 -0.35 15.07
CA PRO A 145 -11.35 -0.95 14.63
C PRO A 145 -11.88 -0.27 13.34
N SER A 146 -12.94 -0.83 12.73
CA SER A 146 -13.52 -0.45 11.44
C SER A 146 -13.29 1.01 11.04
N PRO A 147 -12.93 1.32 9.79
CA PRO A 147 -12.85 2.71 9.30
C PRO A 147 -14.06 3.56 9.63
N ARG A 148 -15.25 2.95 9.80
CA ARG A 148 -16.48 3.63 10.24
C ARG A 148 -16.45 4.05 11.73
N ASP A 149 -15.66 3.39 12.58
CA ASP A 149 -15.60 3.71 14.00
C ASP A 149 -14.75 4.94 14.32
N THR A 150 -13.89 5.35 13.39
CA THR A 150 -13.06 6.57 13.52
C THR A 150 -13.76 7.85 13.07
N ILE A 151 -15.00 7.76 12.59
CA ILE A 151 -15.79 8.88 12.05
C ILE A 151 -16.92 9.32 13.01
N ARG A 152 -16.97 8.77 14.24
CA ARG A 152 -17.96 9.18 15.25
C ARG A 152 -17.39 10.17 16.26
#